data_c6637bef742c3ab6ecc2c59613de37b4
#
_entry.id   c6637bef742c3ab6ecc2c59613de37b4
#
_cell.length_a   1.000
_cell.length_b   1.000
_cell.length_c   1.000
_cell.angle_alpha   90.00
_cell.angle_beta   90.00
_cell.angle_gamma   90.00
#
_symmetry.space_group_name_H-M   'P 1'
#
loop_
_entity.id
_entity.type
_entity.pdbx_description
1 polymer ?
#
loop_
_entity_poly.entity_id
_entity_poly.type
_entity_poly.pdbx_seq_one_letter_code
_entity_poly.pdbx_strand_id
1 'polypeptide(L)'
;AVITLANQGNTTTTNANGEFALTYLDAIDEEIILEANGYVSDIVLVHLNDGELNNLGNVSLQTDFVREAQEEVLLNLSEMDMNDDEGKSQSMSSTASASQDVFNSTVSFAWSNARYRGRGYEQTYEQNYIEGLSFNSAERGQFNFSAMGGLNDATRYKEVVEGIEANNFSFGSLGQATNYLQSATNYAQGWKVGLAATNRNYKGAARATYSSGLLENGWAFAAQLAWRYSPYIDIKGRIGEGISYSSVGYFFTAEKQWSKNMRLSLITFGAPTRRGQSAALTQETFDLTNQYNKNSWGYNNYNPYWGYQDGKVRNSRIVHSYDPTAIASFDWKIDEENHLKIAAGYHYSFYSNSALTFYNAPDPRPDYYRNLPSALLDGQIDKDGYFIGKDLNGKPLGEVTEGGYIKYPLYYNGTSVGHSVDMDTYKRLTDLWTSRDDKATQIDWDALYAANYANNAVNPDGSARYMVERRHNDIQEAVANANYRNTSVDHLTATVGLELKASQGIHYKTVDDLLGGKQWIDVDPFAERDI
;
A
#
# COMPACT_ATOMS: atom_id res chain seq x y z
N ALA A 1 -4.88 -37.28 9.35
CA ALA A 1 -4.67 -36.55 10.61
C ALA A 1 -3.71 -37.32 11.50
N VAL A 2 -3.00 -36.64 12.37
CA VAL A 2 -2.21 -37.16 13.47
C VAL A 2 -3.03 -37.02 14.75
N ILE A 3 -3.10 -38.03 15.56
CA ILE A 3 -3.86 -38.05 16.81
C ILE A 3 -2.89 -38.38 17.94
N THR A 4 -2.86 -37.53 18.96
CA THR A 4 -1.92 -37.66 20.10
C THR A 4 -2.68 -37.62 21.41
N LEU A 5 -2.36 -38.53 22.32
CA LEU A 5 -2.76 -38.48 23.74
C LEU A 5 -1.80 -37.55 24.48
N ALA A 6 -2.28 -36.40 24.96
CA ALA A 6 -1.41 -35.37 25.52
C ALA A 6 -0.64 -35.81 26.76
N ASN A 7 -1.29 -36.55 27.68
CA ASN A 7 -0.69 -36.97 28.95
C ASN A 7 0.17 -38.25 28.81
N GLN A 8 -0.20 -39.14 27.89
CA GLN A 8 0.48 -40.40 27.72
C GLN A 8 1.48 -40.43 26.55
N GLY A 9 1.41 -39.40 25.67
CA GLY A 9 2.33 -39.23 24.54
C GLY A 9 2.16 -40.22 23.39
N ASN A 10 1.16 -41.12 23.44
CA ASN A 10 0.90 -42.08 22.37
C ASN A 10 0.31 -41.38 21.15
N THR A 11 0.82 -41.66 19.96
CA THR A 11 0.36 -41.08 18.70
C THR A 11 -0.07 -42.13 17.69
N THR A 12 -1.05 -41.82 16.88
CA THR A 12 -1.48 -42.60 15.72
C THR A 12 -1.83 -41.71 14.55
N THR A 13 -2.03 -42.28 13.38
CA THR A 13 -2.48 -41.57 12.19
C THR A 13 -3.77 -42.18 11.67
N THR A 14 -4.61 -41.35 11.06
CA THR A 14 -5.82 -41.86 10.39
C THR A 14 -5.48 -42.67 9.16
N ASN A 15 -6.29 -43.68 8.88
CA ASN A 15 -6.26 -44.42 7.62
C ASN A 15 -6.87 -43.58 6.47
N ALA A 16 -6.95 -44.15 5.26
CA ALA A 16 -7.53 -43.47 4.08
C ALA A 16 -9.03 -43.08 4.22
N ASN A 17 -9.75 -43.70 5.13
CA ASN A 17 -11.15 -43.44 5.44
C ASN A 17 -11.32 -42.40 6.59
N GLY A 18 -10.22 -41.93 7.16
CA GLY A 18 -10.26 -41.01 8.32
C GLY A 18 -10.45 -41.70 9.68
N GLU A 19 -10.41 -43.05 9.72
CA GLU A 19 -10.56 -43.83 10.95
C GLU A 19 -9.23 -43.97 11.67
N PHE A 20 -9.24 -43.94 13.00
CA PHE A 20 -8.08 -44.18 13.83
C PHE A 20 -8.40 -45.07 15.04
N ALA A 21 -7.41 -45.70 15.55
CA ALA A 21 -7.45 -46.42 16.83
C ALA A 21 -6.17 -46.13 17.62
N LEU A 22 -6.30 -45.87 18.89
CA LEU A 22 -5.23 -45.61 19.83
C LEU A 22 -5.35 -46.53 21.03
N THR A 23 -4.24 -47.11 21.48
CA THR A 23 -4.17 -47.83 22.73
C THR A 23 -3.65 -46.93 23.83
N TYR A 24 -4.27 -46.97 24.99
CA TYR A 24 -3.87 -46.24 26.18
C TYR A 24 -3.49 -47.20 27.31
N LEU A 25 -2.68 -46.70 28.23
CA LEU A 25 -2.10 -47.55 29.30
C LEU A 25 -2.88 -47.41 30.61
N ASP A 26 -3.42 -46.26 30.89
CA ASP A 26 -4.06 -45.93 32.13
C ASP A 26 -5.48 -45.32 31.92
N ALA A 27 -6.39 -45.66 32.85
CA ALA A 27 -7.74 -45.06 32.90
C ALA A 27 -7.64 -43.68 33.55
N ILE A 28 -7.64 -42.62 32.78
CA ILE A 28 -7.55 -41.23 33.26
C ILE A 28 -8.37 -40.29 32.36
N ASP A 29 -8.57 -39.07 32.84
CA ASP A 29 -9.01 -37.97 31.98
C ASP A 29 -7.87 -37.60 31.04
N GLU A 30 -8.13 -37.63 29.75
CA GLU A 30 -7.11 -37.46 28.71
C GLU A 30 -7.54 -36.38 27.70
N GLU A 31 -6.58 -35.64 27.23
CA GLU A 31 -6.74 -34.69 26.10
C GLU A 31 -6.25 -35.36 24.82
N ILE A 32 -7.16 -35.53 23.86
CA ILE A 32 -6.83 -36.06 22.55
C ILE A 32 -6.63 -34.87 21.61
N ILE A 33 -5.39 -34.66 21.16
CA ILE A 33 -5.02 -33.62 20.21
C ILE A 33 -5.13 -34.19 18.79
N LEU A 34 -5.95 -33.57 17.96
CA LEU A 34 -6.11 -33.93 16.55
C LEU A 34 -5.49 -32.86 15.67
N GLU A 35 -4.53 -33.26 14.86
CA GLU A 35 -3.82 -32.38 13.95
C GLU A 35 -3.90 -32.91 12.52
N ALA A 36 -4.28 -32.05 11.58
CA ALA A 36 -4.25 -32.37 10.17
C ALA A 36 -3.78 -31.15 9.37
N ASN A 37 -3.01 -31.39 8.34
CA ASN A 37 -2.52 -30.30 7.49
C ASN A 37 -3.69 -29.59 6.81
N GLY A 38 -3.80 -28.26 6.98
CA GLY A 38 -4.92 -27.45 6.48
C GLY A 38 -6.16 -27.41 7.37
N TYR A 39 -6.06 -27.90 8.60
CA TYR A 39 -7.12 -27.86 9.62
C TYR A 39 -6.61 -27.26 10.92
N VAL A 40 -7.50 -26.59 11.65
CA VAL A 40 -7.20 -26.14 13.02
C VAL A 40 -7.07 -27.37 13.91
N SER A 41 -6.01 -27.41 14.73
CA SER A 41 -5.86 -28.45 15.74
C SER A 41 -7.04 -28.39 16.70
N ASP A 42 -7.65 -29.53 16.99
CA ASP A 42 -8.76 -29.66 17.94
C ASP A 42 -8.36 -30.52 19.13
N ILE A 43 -8.90 -30.21 20.29
CA ILE A 43 -8.63 -30.95 21.53
C ILE A 43 -9.95 -31.51 22.05
N VAL A 44 -10.01 -32.82 22.15
CA VAL A 44 -11.18 -33.52 22.68
C VAL A 44 -10.84 -34.08 24.06
N LEU A 45 -11.57 -33.65 25.06
CA LEU A 45 -11.45 -34.17 26.41
C LEU A 45 -12.25 -35.46 26.51
N VAL A 46 -11.62 -36.53 26.98
CA VAL A 46 -12.22 -37.85 27.13
C VAL A 46 -11.87 -38.44 28.49
N HIS A 47 -12.80 -39.16 29.07
CA HIS A 47 -12.55 -40.00 30.24
C HIS A 47 -12.33 -41.42 29.76
N LEU A 48 -11.11 -41.95 29.91
CA LEU A 48 -10.73 -43.30 29.51
C LEU A 48 -11.05 -44.27 30.64
N ASN A 49 -11.84 -45.32 30.37
CA ASN A 49 -12.20 -46.35 31.29
C ASN A 49 -11.33 -47.60 31.08
N ASP A 50 -10.88 -48.22 32.16
CA ASP A 50 -10.04 -49.41 32.11
C ASP A 50 -10.76 -50.59 31.44
N GLY A 51 -10.11 -51.19 30.45
CA GLY A 51 -10.60 -52.39 29.76
C GLY A 51 -11.79 -52.16 28.82
N GLU A 52 -12.22 -50.91 28.56
CA GLU A 52 -13.32 -50.58 27.66
C GLU A 52 -12.84 -49.97 26.33
N LEU A 53 -13.63 -50.16 25.27
CA LEU A 53 -13.46 -49.48 23.99
C LEU A 53 -14.17 -48.12 24.08
N ASN A 54 -13.40 -47.05 24.16
CA ASN A 54 -13.94 -45.67 24.13
C ASN A 54 -14.16 -45.24 22.66
N ASN A 55 -15.41 -45.14 22.24
CA ASN A 55 -15.79 -44.71 20.91
C ASN A 55 -16.09 -43.20 20.90
N LEU A 56 -15.22 -42.41 20.23
CA LEU A 56 -15.37 -40.96 20.13
C LEU A 56 -16.39 -40.51 19.08
N GLY A 57 -16.93 -41.45 18.28
CA GLY A 57 -17.77 -41.10 17.16
C GLY A 57 -16.99 -40.33 16.07
N ASN A 58 -17.72 -39.46 15.35
CA ASN A 58 -17.11 -38.63 14.32
C ASN A 58 -16.66 -37.29 14.92
N VAL A 59 -15.36 -37.03 14.85
CA VAL A 59 -14.78 -35.73 15.20
C VAL A 59 -14.53 -34.94 13.90
N SER A 60 -15.10 -33.76 13.80
CA SER A 60 -14.95 -32.91 12.62
C SER A 60 -13.90 -31.85 12.88
N LEU A 61 -12.77 -31.89 12.21
CA LEU A 61 -11.79 -30.80 12.23
C LEU A 61 -12.31 -29.64 11.38
N GLN A 62 -12.23 -28.44 11.94
CA GLN A 62 -12.53 -27.21 11.19
C GLN A 62 -11.38 -26.91 10.26
N THR A 63 -11.69 -26.68 8.97
CA THR A 63 -10.70 -26.17 8.04
C THR A 63 -10.19 -24.81 8.52
N ASP A 64 -8.94 -24.52 8.33
CA ASP A 64 -8.30 -23.24 8.68
C ASP A 64 -8.97 -22.02 8.00
N PHE A 65 -9.93 -22.27 7.10
CA PHE A 65 -10.75 -21.27 6.40
C PHE A 65 -11.59 -20.34 7.30
N VAL A 66 -12.03 -20.81 8.46
CA VAL A 66 -12.83 -19.97 9.40
C VAL A 66 -11.93 -18.94 10.06
N ARG A 67 -10.73 -19.31 10.39
CA ARG A 67 -9.68 -18.42 10.90
C ARG A 67 -9.26 -17.43 9.81
N GLU A 68 -9.17 -17.88 8.56
CA GLU A 68 -8.95 -17.05 7.37
C GLU A 68 -9.99 -15.94 7.21
N ALA A 69 -11.27 -16.24 7.33
CA ALA A 69 -12.33 -15.26 7.12
C ALA A 69 -12.32 -14.16 8.19
N GLN A 70 -11.91 -14.47 9.42
CA GLN A 70 -11.78 -13.48 10.50
C GLN A 70 -10.53 -12.61 10.35
N GLU A 71 -9.40 -13.19 9.94
CA GLU A 71 -8.18 -12.45 9.62
C GLU A 71 -8.33 -11.62 8.35
N GLU A 72 -9.14 -12.04 7.40
CA GLU A 72 -9.41 -11.36 6.15
C GLU A 72 -10.16 -10.03 6.30
N VAL A 73 -11.02 -9.90 7.28
CA VAL A 73 -11.68 -8.61 7.60
C VAL A 73 -10.67 -7.60 8.13
N LEU A 74 -9.71 -8.03 8.92
CA LEU A 74 -8.59 -7.22 9.40
C LEU A 74 -7.61 -6.87 8.28
N LEU A 75 -7.31 -7.82 7.38
CA LEU A 75 -6.43 -7.63 6.22
C LEU A 75 -7.00 -6.62 5.20
N ASN A 76 -8.28 -6.61 4.96
CA ASN A 76 -8.91 -5.64 4.04
C ASN A 76 -8.80 -4.18 4.52
N LEU A 77 -8.66 -3.94 5.81
CA LEU A 77 -8.54 -2.58 6.35
C LEU A 77 -7.21 -1.91 5.98
N SER A 78 -6.14 -2.64 5.76
CA SER A 78 -4.81 -2.09 5.50
C SER A 78 -4.35 -2.14 4.05
N GLU A 79 -4.92 -2.97 3.21
CA GLU A 79 -4.73 -2.83 1.77
C GLU A 79 -5.02 -1.41 1.28
N MET A 80 -5.75 -0.68 2.07
CA MET A 80 -6.17 0.67 1.79
C MET A 80 -5.13 1.71 2.18
N ASP A 81 -4.32 1.43 3.19
CA ASP A 81 -3.18 2.26 3.58
C ASP A 81 -1.92 1.92 2.76
N MET A 82 -1.88 0.76 2.09
CA MET A 82 -0.75 0.34 1.26
C MET A 82 -0.59 1.11 -0.05
N ASN A 83 -1.56 1.94 -0.41
CA ASN A 83 -1.54 2.71 -1.65
C ASN A 83 -1.07 4.15 -1.50
N ASP A 84 -0.44 4.50 -0.37
CA ASP A 84 0.11 5.83 -0.17
C ASP A 84 1.50 5.94 -0.82
N ASP A 85 1.60 6.72 -1.90
CA ASP A 85 2.83 6.91 -2.69
C ASP A 85 3.96 7.59 -1.93
N GLU A 86 3.66 8.22 -0.81
CA GLU A 86 4.67 8.93 -0.03
C GLU A 86 5.43 8.03 0.95
N GLY A 87 5.25 6.71 0.87
CA GLY A 87 5.95 5.76 1.72
C GLY A 87 5.52 5.79 3.19
N LYS A 88 4.33 6.31 3.47
CA LYS A 88 3.77 6.41 4.83
C LYS A 88 2.73 5.34 5.14
N SER A 89 2.43 4.46 4.18
CA SER A 89 1.48 3.37 4.39
C SER A 89 2.08 2.27 5.26
N GLN A 90 1.25 1.70 6.11
CA GLN A 90 1.68 0.70 7.08
C GLN A 90 1.27 -0.71 6.69
N SER A 91 2.10 -1.66 7.04
CA SER A 91 1.88 -3.07 6.81
C SER A 91 0.80 -3.61 7.75
N MET A 92 -0.11 -4.40 7.18
CA MET A 92 -1.13 -5.14 7.97
C MET A 92 -0.55 -6.24 8.84
N SER A 93 0.58 -6.77 8.44
CA SER A 93 1.25 -7.76 9.27
C SER A 93 1.46 -7.23 10.67
N SER A 94 1.77 -5.94 10.77
CA SER A 94 1.94 -5.25 12.03
C SER A 94 0.64 -5.10 12.81
N THR A 95 -0.47 -4.75 12.18
CA THR A 95 -1.77 -4.64 12.87
C THR A 95 -2.26 -5.98 13.40
N ALA A 96 -2.09 -7.06 12.64
CA ALA A 96 -2.45 -8.40 13.11
C ALA A 96 -1.52 -8.88 14.24
N SER A 97 -0.25 -8.49 14.24
CA SER A 97 0.68 -8.80 15.33
C SER A 97 0.42 -7.97 16.58
N ALA A 98 0.01 -6.70 16.42
CA ALA A 98 -0.37 -5.84 17.54
C ALA A 98 -1.53 -6.39 18.36
N SER A 99 -2.47 -7.08 17.71
CA SER A 99 -3.61 -7.67 18.43
C SER A 99 -3.23 -8.79 19.39
N GLN A 100 -2.04 -9.36 19.26
CA GLN A 100 -1.53 -10.46 20.10
C GLN A 100 -0.65 -9.97 21.25
N ASP A 101 -0.03 -8.80 21.13
CA ASP A 101 0.80 -8.21 22.18
C ASP A 101 0.18 -6.93 22.73
N VAL A 102 -0.14 -6.93 24.02
CA VAL A 102 -0.78 -5.80 24.73
C VAL A 102 0.09 -4.55 24.69
N PHE A 103 1.40 -4.68 24.80
CA PHE A 103 2.33 -3.54 24.76
C PHE A 103 2.32 -2.90 23.36
N ASN A 104 2.50 -3.68 22.31
CA ASN A 104 2.48 -3.20 20.93
C ASN A 104 1.12 -2.64 20.54
N SER A 105 0.02 -3.25 20.95
CA SER A 105 -1.32 -2.72 20.68
C SER A 105 -1.55 -1.34 21.33
N THR A 106 -0.92 -1.10 22.47
CA THR A 106 -1.08 0.15 23.22
C THR A 106 -0.19 1.28 22.69
N VAL A 107 1.09 0.99 22.39
CA VAL A 107 2.10 2.02 22.05
C VAL A 107 2.25 2.25 20.56
N SER A 108 1.88 1.29 19.73
CA SER A 108 2.12 1.32 18.28
C SER A 108 0.90 1.71 17.47
N PHE A 109 -0.29 1.61 18.03
CA PHE A 109 -1.53 1.95 17.35
C PHE A 109 -1.71 3.47 17.26
N ALA A 110 -1.63 4.02 16.06
CA ALA A 110 -1.98 5.42 15.83
C ALA A 110 -3.49 5.55 15.65
N TRP A 111 -4.11 6.41 16.45
CA TRP A 111 -5.51 6.77 16.33
C TRP A 111 -5.74 7.54 15.01
N SER A 112 -6.39 7.02 14.09
CA SER A 112 -6.73 7.45 12.74
C SER A 112 -6.00 6.64 11.66
N ASN A 113 -6.78 6.07 10.76
CA ASN A 113 -6.32 5.33 9.57
C ASN A 113 -5.40 4.13 9.87
N ALA A 114 -5.71 3.35 10.91
CA ALA A 114 -5.07 2.06 11.18
C ALA A 114 -3.53 2.04 10.95
N ARG A 115 -2.84 3.09 11.33
CA ARG A 115 -1.39 3.19 11.20
C ARG A 115 -0.72 2.51 12.38
N TYR A 116 -0.29 1.30 12.17
CA TYR A 116 0.51 0.58 13.14
C TYR A 116 1.99 0.83 12.91
N ARG A 117 2.75 0.98 13.97
CA ARG A 117 4.20 1.10 13.95
C ARG A 117 4.76 0.12 14.96
N GLY A 118 5.44 -0.92 14.48
CA GLY A 118 6.07 -1.91 15.34
C GLY A 118 6.95 -1.23 16.39
N ARG A 119 6.66 -1.43 17.66
CA ARG A 119 7.36 -0.79 18.79
C ARG A 119 7.47 0.74 18.71
N GLY A 120 6.58 1.40 17.97
CA GLY A 120 6.58 2.85 17.78
C GLY A 120 7.59 3.38 16.74
N TYR A 121 8.36 2.50 16.10
CA TYR A 121 9.30 2.87 15.04
C TYR A 121 8.62 3.12 13.69
N GLU A 122 9.26 3.88 12.82
CA GLU A 122 8.80 4.09 11.44
C GLU A 122 9.02 2.82 10.60
N GLN A 123 8.28 2.68 9.49
CA GLN A 123 8.36 1.53 8.59
C GLN A 123 9.76 1.29 8.00
N THR A 124 10.58 2.32 7.88
CA THR A 124 11.97 2.18 7.44
C THR A 124 12.83 1.33 8.38
N TYR A 125 12.39 1.15 9.62
CA TYR A 125 13.02 0.28 10.61
C TYR A 125 12.40 -1.12 10.66
N GLU A 126 11.34 -1.38 9.89
CA GLU A 126 10.76 -2.71 9.71
C GLU A 126 11.46 -3.44 8.57
N GLN A 127 11.70 -4.73 8.75
CA GLN A 127 12.30 -5.58 7.74
C GLN A 127 11.28 -6.59 7.25
N ASN A 128 11.11 -6.67 5.93
CA ASN A 128 10.17 -7.59 5.31
C ASN A 128 10.90 -8.57 4.42
N TYR A 129 10.66 -9.84 4.67
CA TYR A 129 11.26 -10.98 3.99
C TYR A 129 10.16 -11.80 3.29
N ILE A 130 10.50 -12.45 2.21
CA ILE A 130 9.69 -13.48 1.57
C ILE A 130 10.56 -14.72 1.40
N GLU A 131 10.16 -15.82 2.00
CA GLU A 131 10.97 -17.06 2.05
C GLU A 131 12.41 -16.85 2.57
N GLY A 132 12.59 -15.85 3.44
CA GLY A 132 13.89 -15.48 3.99
C GLY A 132 14.70 -14.50 3.14
N LEU A 133 14.22 -14.06 2.00
CA LEU A 133 14.85 -13.02 1.15
C LEU A 133 14.38 -11.64 1.53
N SER A 134 15.29 -10.69 1.71
CA SER A 134 14.97 -9.29 2.03
C SER A 134 14.39 -8.56 0.83
N PHE A 135 13.18 -8.00 0.98
CA PHE A 135 12.49 -7.23 -0.05
C PHE A 135 12.29 -5.76 0.28
N ASN A 136 12.91 -5.25 1.34
CA ASN A 136 12.96 -3.81 1.54
C ASN A 136 13.78 -3.18 0.40
N SER A 137 13.21 -2.20 -0.29
CA SER A 137 13.90 -1.49 -1.38
C SER A 137 15.18 -0.81 -0.87
N ALA A 138 16.27 -0.96 -1.59
CA ALA A 138 17.53 -0.31 -1.26
C ALA A 138 17.44 1.24 -1.29
N GLU A 139 16.56 1.80 -2.13
CA GLU A 139 16.37 3.26 -2.23
C GLU A 139 15.44 3.81 -1.15
N ARG A 140 14.34 3.07 -0.84
CA ARG A 140 13.27 3.58 0.03
C ARG A 140 13.40 3.08 1.47
N GLY A 141 14.25 2.07 1.72
CA GLY A 141 14.41 1.44 3.01
C GLY A 141 13.21 0.62 3.49
N GLN A 142 12.15 0.47 2.67
CA GLN A 142 10.90 -0.18 3.06
C GLN A 142 10.36 -1.09 1.95
N PHE A 143 9.49 -2.01 2.33
CA PHE A 143 8.84 -2.92 1.41
C PHE A 143 7.69 -2.23 0.65
N ASN A 144 7.56 -2.51 -0.64
CA ASN A 144 6.44 -2.04 -1.45
C ASN A 144 5.29 -3.05 -1.42
N PHE A 145 4.35 -2.87 -0.49
CA PHE A 145 3.18 -3.75 -0.38
C PHE A 145 2.25 -3.73 -1.59
N SER A 146 2.34 -2.69 -2.45
CA SER A 146 1.58 -2.65 -3.70
C SER A 146 1.94 -3.79 -4.65
N ALA A 147 3.14 -4.35 -4.53
CA ALA A 147 3.59 -5.53 -5.29
C ALA A 147 2.69 -6.77 -5.08
N MET A 148 2.12 -6.89 -3.88
CA MET A 148 1.21 -7.97 -3.49
C MET A 148 -0.22 -7.46 -3.28
N GLY A 149 -0.58 -6.33 -3.85
CA GLY A 149 -1.88 -5.70 -3.63
C GLY A 149 -3.06 -6.58 -4.05
N GLY A 150 -3.96 -6.88 -3.12
CA GLY A 150 -5.11 -7.77 -3.34
C GLY A 150 -4.81 -9.27 -3.21
N LEU A 151 -3.54 -9.64 -3.04
CA LEU A 151 -3.08 -11.03 -2.91
C LEU A 151 -3.02 -11.45 -1.44
N ASN A 152 -4.16 -11.47 -0.78
CA ASN A 152 -4.27 -11.70 0.67
C ASN A 152 -3.71 -13.07 1.09
N ASP A 153 -3.93 -14.10 0.28
CA ASP A 153 -3.42 -15.42 0.59
C ASP A 153 -1.88 -15.48 0.49
N ALA A 154 -1.28 -14.72 -0.43
CA ALA A 154 0.18 -14.63 -0.55
C ALA A 154 0.86 -13.99 0.67
N THR A 155 0.13 -13.20 1.46
CA THR A 155 0.64 -12.52 2.67
C THR A 155 0.14 -13.12 3.97
N ARG A 156 -0.60 -14.22 3.91
CA ARG A 156 -1.31 -14.80 5.03
C ARG A 156 -0.41 -15.51 6.01
N TYR A 157 0.44 -16.40 5.52
CA TYR A 157 1.36 -17.15 6.37
C TYR A 157 2.64 -16.35 6.55
N LYS A 158 2.97 -16.10 7.81
CA LYS A 158 4.12 -15.25 8.15
C LYS A 158 4.69 -15.61 9.51
N GLU A 159 5.96 -15.37 9.65
CA GLU A 159 6.71 -15.36 10.90
C GLU A 159 7.01 -13.91 11.25
N VAL A 160 6.83 -13.52 12.49
CA VAL A 160 7.06 -12.16 12.97
C VAL A 160 7.94 -12.21 14.20
N VAL A 161 9.00 -11.43 14.21
CA VAL A 161 9.92 -11.28 15.34
C VAL A 161 10.17 -9.80 15.63
N GLU A 162 10.45 -9.49 16.88
CA GLU A 162 10.63 -8.12 17.32
C GLU A 162 12.02 -7.89 17.94
N GLY A 163 12.64 -6.79 17.56
CA GLY A 163 13.91 -6.38 18.14
C GLY A 163 15.04 -7.39 17.91
N ILE A 164 15.59 -7.91 18.99
CA ILE A 164 16.71 -8.86 19.02
C ILE A 164 16.26 -10.31 19.25
N GLU A 165 15.00 -10.61 19.09
CA GLU A 165 14.48 -11.96 19.20
C GLU A 165 15.19 -12.90 18.22
N ALA A 166 15.59 -14.10 18.71
CA ALA A 166 16.30 -15.07 17.90
C ALA A 166 15.40 -15.61 16.78
N ASN A 167 15.91 -15.60 15.55
CA ASN A 167 15.21 -16.11 14.38
C ASN A 167 16.18 -16.66 13.34
N ASN A 168 15.66 -17.25 12.26
CA ASN A 168 16.45 -17.87 11.20
C ASN A 168 16.31 -17.18 9.84
N PHE A 169 15.78 -15.96 9.77
CA PHE A 169 15.54 -15.27 8.51
C PHE A 169 16.01 -13.80 8.49
N SER A 170 16.18 -13.15 9.64
CA SER A 170 16.62 -11.75 9.68
C SER A 170 17.93 -11.56 10.43
N PHE A 171 18.65 -10.51 10.08
CA PHE A 171 19.88 -10.07 10.77
C PHE A 171 19.62 -9.09 11.91
N GLY A 172 18.37 -8.98 12.35
CA GLY A 172 17.91 -8.04 13.37
C GLY A 172 17.31 -6.78 12.80
N SER A 173 16.46 -6.16 13.58
CA SER A 173 15.73 -4.93 13.22
C SER A 173 15.43 -4.14 14.47
N LEU A 174 15.42 -2.81 14.40
CA LEU A 174 14.98 -1.96 15.51
C LEU A 174 13.46 -2.05 15.72
N GLY A 175 12.72 -2.19 14.64
CA GLY A 175 11.27 -2.37 14.64
C GLY A 175 10.90 -3.84 14.69
N GLN A 176 10.24 -4.28 13.66
CA GLN A 176 9.73 -5.65 13.48
C GLN A 176 10.36 -6.26 12.24
N ALA A 177 10.62 -7.57 12.26
CA ALA A 177 10.95 -8.32 11.06
C ALA A 177 9.83 -9.32 10.75
N THR A 178 9.33 -9.30 9.52
CA THR A 178 8.25 -10.17 9.04
C THR A 178 8.74 -11.00 7.88
N ASN A 179 8.56 -12.33 7.93
CA ASN A 179 8.88 -13.26 6.86
C ASN A 179 7.60 -13.90 6.32
N TYR A 180 7.25 -13.63 5.07
CA TYR A 180 6.10 -14.25 4.40
C TYR A 180 6.48 -15.61 3.86
N LEU A 181 5.69 -16.63 4.22
CA LEU A 181 5.87 -18.00 3.83
C LEU A 181 4.89 -18.35 2.69
N GLN A 182 5.42 -18.49 1.48
CA GLN A 182 4.62 -18.62 0.26
C GLN A 182 4.72 -20.00 -0.40
N SER A 183 5.23 -20.99 0.32
CA SER A 183 5.28 -22.38 -0.16
C SER A 183 3.87 -22.96 -0.39
N ALA A 184 3.69 -23.75 -1.45
CA ALA A 184 2.37 -24.24 -1.87
C ALA A 184 1.67 -25.12 -0.84
N THR A 185 2.42 -25.86 -0.02
CA THR A 185 1.89 -26.72 1.05
C THR A 185 1.34 -25.96 2.25
N ASN A 186 1.58 -24.64 2.34
CA ASN A 186 0.99 -23.79 3.38
C ASN A 186 -0.51 -23.53 3.15
N TYR A 187 -1.01 -23.77 1.93
CA TYR A 187 -2.40 -23.43 1.56
C TYR A 187 -3.31 -24.66 1.67
N ALA A 188 -4.48 -24.47 2.28
CA ALA A 188 -5.49 -25.52 2.37
C ALA A 188 -5.98 -25.91 0.96
N GLN A 189 -6.16 -27.23 0.76
CA GLN A 189 -6.64 -27.77 -0.52
C GLN A 189 -8.06 -27.29 -0.86
N GLY A 190 -8.26 -26.88 -2.10
CA GLY A 190 -9.59 -26.54 -2.64
C GLY A 190 -9.65 -25.16 -3.24
N TRP A 191 -10.87 -24.67 -3.44
CA TRP A 191 -11.17 -23.37 -3.98
C TRP A 191 -11.67 -22.41 -2.91
N LYS A 192 -11.21 -21.16 -2.99
CA LYS A 192 -11.70 -20.05 -2.19
C LYS A 192 -12.04 -18.89 -3.12
N VAL A 193 -13.22 -18.33 -2.96
CA VAL A 193 -13.67 -17.16 -3.72
C VAL A 193 -14.15 -16.09 -2.74
N GLY A 194 -13.65 -14.88 -2.91
CA GLY A 194 -14.01 -13.72 -2.09
C GLY A 194 -14.53 -12.58 -2.96
N LEU A 195 -15.56 -11.90 -2.47
CA LEU A 195 -16.08 -10.67 -3.04
C LEU A 195 -16.13 -9.62 -1.94
N ALA A 196 -15.69 -8.41 -2.23
CA ALA A 196 -15.73 -7.30 -1.28
C ALA A 196 -16.21 -6.01 -1.93
N ALA A 197 -16.94 -5.21 -1.16
CA ALA A 197 -17.31 -3.85 -1.53
C ALA A 197 -16.80 -2.91 -0.43
N THR A 198 -16.22 -1.77 -0.82
CA THR A 198 -15.66 -0.80 0.12
C THR A 198 -16.02 0.62 -0.28
N ASN A 199 -15.97 1.53 0.66
CA ASN A 199 -16.20 2.95 0.42
C ASN A 199 -14.89 3.76 0.32
N ARG A 200 -13.74 3.08 0.19
CA ARG A 200 -12.42 3.72 0.17
C ARG A 200 -11.79 3.72 -1.25
N ASN A 201 -10.47 3.44 -1.38
CA ASN A 201 -9.70 3.59 -2.63
C ASN A 201 -10.26 2.78 -3.80
N TYR A 202 -10.74 1.57 -3.56
CA TYR A 202 -11.49 0.80 -4.54
C TYR A 202 -12.91 0.53 -4.05
N LYS A 203 -13.87 0.38 -4.96
CA LYS A 203 -15.29 0.17 -4.63
C LYS A 203 -15.67 -1.29 -4.65
N GLY A 204 -15.00 -2.08 -5.46
CA GLY A 204 -15.22 -3.51 -5.59
C GLY A 204 -13.93 -4.29 -5.71
N ALA A 205 -13.92 -5.49 -5.11
CA ALA A 205 -12.85 -6.45 -5.25
C ALA A 205 -13.43 -7.85 -5.45
N ALA A 206 -12.75 -8.64 -6.27
CA ALA A 206 -13.02 -10.06 -6.45
C ALA A 206 -11.68 -10.81 -6.41
N ARG A 207 -11.67 -11.98 -5.77
CA ARG A 207 -10.50 -12.84 -5.74
C ARG A 207 -10.91 -14.30 -5.81
N ALA A 208 -10.04 -15.11 -6.37
CA ALA A 208 -10.17 -16.55 -6.42
C ALA A 208 -8.82 -17.19 -6.14
N THR A 209 -8.77 -18.13 -5.22
CA THR A 209 -7.59 -18.90 -4.85
C THR A 209 -7.89 -20.37 -5.03
N TYR A 210 -6.93 -21.10 -5.57
CA TYR A 210 -6.95 -22.55 -5.67
C TYR A 210 -5.67 -23.13 -5.12
N SER A 211 -5.77 -24.21 -4.35
CA SER A 211 -4.65 -25.03 -3.93
C SER A 211 -4.93 -26.49 -4.17
N SER A 212 -3.93 -27.21 -4.70
CA SER A 212 -4.02 -28.67 -4.90
C SER A 212 -3.83 -29.47 -3.63
N GLY A 213 -3.28 -28.86 -2.57
CA GLY A 213 -2.64 -29.59 -1.49
C GLY A 213 -1.42 -30.38 -1.98
N LEU A 214 -0.83 -31.19 -1.11
CA LEU A 214 0.26 -32.10 -1.48
C LEU A 214 -0.30 -33.33 -2.20
N LEU A 215 0.08 -33.50 -3.48
CA LEU A 215 -0.28 -34.64 -4.30
C LEU A 215 0.59 -35.87 -4.00
N GLU A 216 0.11 -37.07 -4.33
CA GLU A 216 0.83 -38.33 -4.11
C GLU A 216 2.23 -38.40 -4.79
N ASN A 217 2.37 -37.68 -5.91
CA ASN A 217 3.63 -37.57 -6.62
C ASN A 217 4.59 -36.52 -6.01
N GLY A 218 4.27 -35.94 -4.86
CA GLY A 218 5.07 -34.95 -4.15
C GLY A 218 5.05 -33.55 -4.74
N TRP A 219 4.12 -33.21 -5.62
CA TRP A 219 3.88 -31.85 -6.09
C TRP A 219 2.76 -31.19 -5.28
N ALA A 220 2.89 -29.89 -5.07
CA ALA A 220 1.82 -29.03 -4.58
C ALA A 220 1.79 -27.73 -5.42
N PHE A 221 0.60 -27.18 -5.64
CA PHE A 221 0.39 -25.96 -6.39
C PHE A 221 -0.61 -25.09 -5.67
N ALA A 222 -0.35 -23.78 -5.64
CA ALA A 222 -1.37 -22.81 -5.27
C ALA A 222 -1.32 -21.61 -6.21
N ALA A 223 -2.49 -21.05 -6.51
CA ALA A 223 -2.64 -19.89 -7.37
C ALA A 223 -3.73 -18.98 -6.87
N GLN A 224 -3.52 -17.68 -6.98
CA GLN A 224 -4.52 -16.66 -6.66
C GLN A 224 -4.60 -15.63 -7.79
N LEU A 225 -5.82 -15.23 -8.12
CA LEU A 225 -6.12 -14.07 -8.94
C LEU A 225 -6.97 -13.09 -8.13
N ALA A 226 -6.61 -11.82 -8.16
CA ALA A 226 -7.33 -10.75 -7.48
C ALA A 226 -7.61 -9.61 -8.44
N TRP A 227 -8.80 -9.03 -8.36
CA TRP A 227 -9.20 -7.86 -9.11
C TRP A 227 -9.80 -6.83 -8.18
N ARG A 228 -9.35 -5.56 -8.32
CA ARG A 228 -9.83 -4.42 -7.55
C ARG A 228 -10.11 -3.27 -8.49
N TYR A 229 -11.24 -2.61 -8.29
CA TYR A 229 -11.68 -1.57 -9.19
C TYR A 229 -12.45 -0.45 -8.49
N SER A 230 -12.19 0.78 -8.90
CA SER A 230 -13.00 1.96 -8.59
C SER A 230 -13.06 2.87 -9.81
N PRO A 231 -14.27 3.15 -10.35
CA PRO A 231 -14.43 4.16 -11.37
C PRO A 231 -14.26 5.58 -10.79
N TYR A 232 -14.19 6.59 -11.65
CA TYR A 232 -14.24 7.99 -11.24
C TYR A 232 -15.58 8.39 -10.59
N ILE A 233 -16.64 7.66 -10.82
CA ILE A 233 -18.00 7.93 -10.35
C ILE A 233 -18.33 6.99 -9.20
N ASP A 234 -18.87 7.52 -8.09
CA ASP A 234 -19.32 6.73 -6.96
C ASP A 234 -20.67 6.02 -7.24
N ILE A 235 -21.12 5.16 -6.30
CA ILE A 235 -22.37 4.40 -6.39
C ILE A 235 -23.61 5.32 -6.55
N LYS A 236 -23.52 6.59 -6.12
CA LYS A 236 -24.59 7.59 -6.23
C LYS A 236 -24.50 8.41 -7.51
N GLY A 237 -23.63 8.06 -8.45
CA GLY A 237 -23.41 8.79 -9.68
C GLY A 237 -22.61 10.10 -9.53
N ARG A 238 -21.99 10.33 -8.37
CA ARG A 238 -21.13 11.49 -8.13
C ARG A 238 -19.70 11.18 -8.55
N ILE A 239 -18.99 12.20 -9.02
CA ILE A 239 -17.58 12.06 -9.35
C ILE A 239 -16.79 11.95 -8.06
N GLY A 240 -15.98 10.89 -7.93
CA GLY A 240 -15.11 10.65 -6.80
C GLY A 240 -13.81 11.46 -6.89
N GLU A 241 -13.92 12.78 -6.95
CA GLU A 241 -12.82 13.75 -6.95
C GLU A 241 -11.67 13.41 -7.92
N GLY A 242 -12.04 12.86 -9.10
CA GLY A 242 -11.08 12.50 -10.15
C GLY A 242 -10.18 11.31 -9.83
N ILE A 243 -10.49 10.53 -8.81
CA ILE A 243 -9.70 9.36 -8.41
C ILE A 243 -10.32 8.10 -9.00
N SER A 244 -9.51 7.35 -9.73
CA SER A 244 -9.86 5.99 -10.19
C SER A 244 -8.83 5.00 -9.69
N TYR A 245 -9.21 3.75 -9.59
CA TYR A 245 -8.34 2.65 -9.20
C TYR A 245 -8.62 1.42 -10.03
N SER A 246 -7.59 0.76 -10.52
CA SER A 246 -7.68 -0.53 -11.22
C SER A 246 -6.42 -1.35 -10.92
N SER A 247 -6.62 -2.57 -10.44
CA SER A 247 -5.52 -3.50 -10.17
C SER A 247 -5.94 -4.92 -10.46
N VAL A 248 -5.01 -5.70 -11.02
CA VAL A 248 -5.15 -7.15 -11.22
C VAL A 248 -3.93 -7.82 -10.61
N GLY A 249 -4.12 -8.52 -9.50
CA GLY A 249 -3.06 -9.28 -8.85
C GLY A 249 -3.03 -10.73 -9.30
N TYR A 250 -1.85 -11.31 -9.42
CA TYR A 250 -1.65 -12.73 -9.60
C TYR A 250 -0.58 -13.25 -8.64
N PHE A 251 -0.79 -14.45 -8.16
CA PHE A 251 0.16 -15.22 -7.36
C PHE A 251 0.13 -16.66 -7.83
N PHE A 252 1.28 -17.28 -7.94
CA PHE A 252 1.42 -18.70 -8.24
C PHE A 252 2.61 -19.25 -7.50
N THR A 253 2.41 -20.41 -6.88
CA THR A 253 3.48 -21.17 -6.25
C THR A 253 3.38 -22.64 -6.64
N ALA A 254 4.51 -23.25 -6.96
CA ALA A 254 4.66 -24.66 -7.23
C ALA A 254 5.76 -25.21 -6.33
N GLU A 255 5.45 -26.29 -5.63
CA GLU A 255 6.39 -26.96 -4.73
C GLU A 255 6.57 -28.41 -5.15
N LYS A 256 7.83 -28.85 -5.15
CA LYS A 256 8.21 -30.25 -5.31
C LYS A 256 8.85 -30.74 -4.04
N GLN A 257 8.24 -31.71 -3.42
CA GLN A 257 8.76 -32.43 -2.29
C GLN A 257 9.26 -33.80 -2.75
N TRP A 258 10.58 -34.04 -2.64
CA TRP A 258 11.19 -35.35 -2.97
C TRP A 258 11.16 -36.32 -1.78
N SER A 259 11.21 -35.77 -0.58
CA SER A 259 11.09 -36.49 0.67
C SER A 259 10.50 -35.58 1.74
N LYS A 260 10.18 -36.09 2.91
CA LYS A 260 9.74 -35.26 4.06
C LYS A 260 10.78 -34.19 4.46
N ASN A 261 12.04 -34.37 4.02
CA ASN A 261 13.18 -33.57 4.43
C ASN A 261 13.69 -32.62 3.32
N MET A 262 13.14 -32.68 2.10
CA MET A 262 13.69 -31.93 0.98
C MET A 262 12.58 -31.42 0.08
N ARG A 263 12.51 -30.12 -0.08
CA ARG A 263 11.54 -29.45 -0.95
C ARG A 263 12.13 -28.26 -1.69
N LEU A 264 11.59 -27.99 -2.87
CA LEU A 264 11.88 -26.81 -3.67
C LEU A 264 10.56 -26.11 -3.99
N SER A 265 10.47 -24.83 -3.70
CA SER A 265 9.34 -23.98 -4.02
C SER A 265 9.73 -22.97 -5.09
N LEU A 266 8.90 -22.82 -6.13
CA LEU A 266 8.99 -21.78 -7.15
C LEU A 266 7.78 -20.88 -6.99
N ILE A 267 8.02 -19.60 -6.82
CA ILE A 267 6.99 -18.62 -6.46
C ILE A 267 7.06 -17.45 -7.43
N THR A 268 5.92 -16.99 -7.91
CA THR A 268 5.83 -15.74 -8.69
C THR A 268 4.56 -14.99 -8.35
N PHE A 269 4.67 -13.67 -8.29
CA PHE A 269 3.53 -12.78 -8.07
C PHE A 269 3.76 -11.41 -8.68
N GLY A 270 2.68 -10.65 -8.77
CA GLY A 270 2.67 -9.26 -9.17
C GLY A 270 1.27 -8.68 -9.20
N ALA A 271 1.15 -7.38 -9.04
CA ALA A 271 -0.13 -6.68 -9.01
C ALA A 271 -0.07 -5.37 -9.81
N PRO A 272 -0.11 -5.45 -11.18
CA PRO A 272 -0.19 -4.24 -11.99
C PRO A 272 -1.36 -3.37 -11.54
N THR A 273 -1.03 -2.13 -11.19
CA THR A 273 -1.98 -1.17 -10.61
C THR A 273 -1.91 0.15 -11.35
N ARG A 274 -3.09 0.71 -11.65
CA ARG A 274 -3.26 2.08 -12.15
C ARG A 274 -4.18 2.83 -11.21
N ARG A 275 -3.75 4.01 -10.73
CA ARG A 275 -4.57 4.83 -9.84
C ARG A 275 -4.36 6.32 -10.06
N GLY A 276 -5.41 7.11 -9.85
CA GLY A 276 -5.32 8.55 -9.73
C GLY A 276 -4.91 8.95 -8.30
N GLN A 277 -4.11 10.01 -8.19
CA GLN A 277 -3.70 10.57 -6.91
C GLN A 277 -4.57 11.76 -6.51
N SER A 278 -4.59 12.04 -5.21
CA SER A 278 -5.10 13.28 -4.62
C SER A 278 -3.96 14.08 -4.00
N ALA A 279 -4.11 15.40 -3.96
CA ALA A 279 -3.18 16.30 -3.31
C ALA A 279 -3.42 16.40 -1.80
N ALA A 280 -2.37 16.80 -1.08
CA ALA A 280 -2.53 17.41 0.23
C ALA A 280 -3.13 18.82 0.05
N LEU A 281 -4.11 19.16 0.87
CA LEU A 281 -4.80 20.45 0.79
C LEU A 281 -4.12 21.50 1.67
N THR A 282 -4.11 22.75 1.19
CA THR A 282 -3.81 23.90 2.04
C THR A 282 -5.01 24.21 2.93
N GLN A 283 -4.79 24.93 4.05
CA GLN A 283 -5.89 25.32 4.94
C GLN A 283 -6.93 26.16 4.19
N GLU A 284 -6.50 27.09 3.33
CA GLU A 284 -7.40 27.92 2.54
C GLU A 284 -8.28 27.10 1.60
N THR A 285 -7.70 26.17 0.83
CA THR A 285 -8.47 25.29 -0.06
C THR A 285 -9.43 24.41 0.72
N PHE A 286 -9.01 23.94 1.91
CA PHE A 286 -9.89 23.18 2.80
C PHE A 286 -11.08 24.02 3.27
N ASP A 287 -10.86 25.26 3.71
CA ASP A 287 -11.92 26.14 4.22
C ASP A 287 -12.88 26.55 3.11
N LEU A 288 -12.38 26.91 1.93
CA LEU A 288 -13.19 27.27 0.77
C LEU A 288 -14.07 26.11 0.30
N THR A 289 -13.53 24.91 0.24
CA THR A 289 -14.23 23.74 -0.32
C THR A 289 -15.08 22.99 0.70
N ASN A 290 -14.85 23.17 2.00
CA ASN A 290 -15.61 22.51 3.05
C ASN A 290 -17.10 22.86 3.01
N GLN A 291 -17.46 24.04 2.49
CA GLN A 291 -18.85 24.49 2.42
C GLN A 291 -19.70 23.60 1.51
N TYR A 292 -19.21 23.21 0.33
CA TYR A 292 -19.97 22.31 -0.56
C TYR A 292 -19.85 20.83 -0.17
N ASN A 293 -18.86 20.48 0.62
CA ASN A 293 -18.67 19.11 1.13
C ASN A 293 -19.47 18.82 2.42
N LYS A 294 -20.11 19.81 3.04
CA LYS A 294 -20.87 19.65 4.30
C LYS A 294 -21.87 18.50 4.30
N ASN A 295 -22.50 18.23 3.17
CA ASN A 295 -23.47 17.15 3.02
C ASN A 295 -22.85 15.82 2.55
N SER A 296 -21.55 15.76 2.37
CA SER A 296 -20.78 14.65 1.83
C SER A 296 -20.08 13.89 2.95
N TRP A 297 -20.83 13.36 3.91
CA TRP A 297 -20.31 12.54 5.00
C TRP A 297 -19.34 13.25 5.96
N GLY A 298 -19.32 14.59 5.98
CA GLY A 298 -18.48 15.38 6.88
C GLY A 298 -16.99 15.41 6.52
N TYR A 299 -16.61 14.96 5.31
CA TYR A 299 -15.22 14.97 4.83
C TYR A 299 -15.05 15.91 3.65
N ASN A 300 -13.93 16.63 3.64
CA ASN A 300 -13.50 17.39 2.47
C ASN A 300 -12.74 16.42 1.53
N ASN A 301 -13.34 16.17 0.35
CA ASN A 301 -12.78 15.30 -0.68
C ASN A 301 -12.26 16.09 -1.88
N TYR A 302 -12.03 17.39 -1.74
CA TYR A 302 -11.48 18.20 -2.81
C TYR A 302 -10.13 17.65 -3.28
N ASN A 303 -9.94 17.63 -4.60
CA ASN A 303 -8.70 17.24 -5.24
C ASN A 303 -8.39 18.18 -6.42
N PRO A 304 -7.28 18.94 -6.39
CA PRO A 304 -6.91 19.85 -7.47
C PRO A 304 -6.28 19.18 -8.70
N TYR A 305 -5.99 17.88 -8.64
CA TYR A 305 -5.24 17.17 -9.69
C TYR A 305 -6.07 16.75 -10.90
N TRP A 306 -7.35 16.99 -10.91
CA TRP A 306 -8.22 16.57 -11.99
C TRP A 306 -9.06 17.71 -12.57
N GLY A 307 -9.66 17.46 -13.71
CA GLY A 307 -10.61 18.33 -14.37
C GLY A 307 -11.28 17.62 -15.54
N TYR A 308 -12.05 18.35 -16.31
CA TYR A 308 -12.71 17.84 -17.51
C TYR A 308 -11.88 18.15 -18.77
N GLN A 309 -11.77 17.15 -19.64
CA GLN A 309 -11.28 17.27 -21.01
C GLN A 309 -12.36 16.72 -21.94
N ASP A 310 -12.88 17.51 -22.84
CA ASP A 310 -14.00 17.14 -23.72
C ASP A 310 -15.16 16.45 -22.93
N GLY A 311 -15.48 16.97 -21.76
CA GLY A 311 -16.51 16.42 -20.87
C GLY A 311 -16.14 15.12 -20.15
N LYS A 312 -14.92 14.60 -20.28
CA LYS A 312 -14.43 13.40 -19.61
C LYS A 312 -13.51 13.76 -18.44
N VAL A 313 -13.64 13.02 -17.36
CA VAL A 313 -12.74 13.18 -16.18
C VAL A 313 -11.32 12.76 -16.54
N ARG A 314 -10.36 13.66 -16.30
CA ARG A 314 -8.94 13.42 -16.45
C ARG A 314 -8.18 13.89 -15.22
N ASN A 315 -7.35 13.02 -14.65
CA ASN A 315 -6.45 13.34 -13.55
C ASN A 315 -5.03 13.54 -14.09
N SER A 316 -4.33 14.57 -13.63
CA SER A 316 -2.95 14.88 -14.05
C SER A 316 -1.91 13.99 -13.37
N ARG A 317 -2.26 13.38 -12.24
CA ARG A 317 -1.39 12.52 -11.42
C ARG A 317 -1.90 11.09 -11.45
N ILE A 318 -1.41 10.31 -12.41
CA ILE A 318 -1.72 8.88 -12.54
C ILE A 318 -0.48 8.07 -12.23
N VAL A 319 -0.58 7.20 -11.23
CA VAL A 319 0.43 6.21 -10.90
C VAL A 319 0.19 4.93 -11.67
N HIS A 320 1.24 4.40 -12.23
CA HIS A 320 1.32 3.03 -12.69
C HIS A 320 2.41 2.33 -11.89
N SER A 321 2.08 1.19 -11.29
CA SER A 321 3.04 0.36 -10.58
C SER A 321 2.85 -1.11 -10.95
N TYR A 322 3.94 -1.83 -11.10
CA TYR A 322 3.95 -3.26 -11.35
C TYR A 322 5.30 -3.85 -10.93
N ASP A 323 5.29 -4.74 -9.96
CA ASP A 323 6.48 -5.35 -9.39
C ASP A 323 6.44 -6.88 -9.59
N PRO A 324 6.66 -7.40 -10.84
CA PRO A 324 6.78 -8.84 -11.06
C PRO A 324 7.96 -9.39 -10.27
N THR A 325 7.68 -10.42 -9.50
CA THR A 325 8.64 -11.07 -8.61
C THR A 325 8.67 -12.57 -8.89
N ALA A 326 9.87 -13.15 -8.89
CA ALA A 326 10.10 -14.59 -9.00
C ALA A 326 11.09 -15.02 -7.92
N ILE A 327 10.78 -16.12 -7.22
CA ILE A 327 11.57 -16.66 -6.13
C ILE A 327 11.71 -18.18 -6.32
N ALA A 328 12.89 -18.70 -6.05
CA ALA A 328 13.15 -20.12 -5.85
C ALA A 328 13.67 -20.32 -4.41
N SER A 329 13.04 -21.19 -3.65
CA SER A 329 13.42 -21.50 -2.27
C SER A 329 13.59 -22.99 -2.10
N PHE A 330 14.77 -23.41 -1.72
CA PHE A 330 15.14 -24.79 -1.43
C PHE A 330 15.31 -24.97 0.08
N ASP A 331 14.58 -25.92 0.64
CA ASP A 331 14.53 -26.23 2.06
C ASP A 331 14.96 -27.69 2.25
N TRP A 332 16.01 -27.89 3.03
CA TRP A 332 16.60 -29.23 3.27
C TRP A 332 16.86 -29.45 4.76
N LYS A 333 16.03 -30.27 5.36
CA LYS A 333 16.28 -30.83 6.68
C LYS A 333 17.25 -32.00 6.52
N ILE A 334 18.54 -31.74 6.69
CA ILE A 334 19.62 -32.70 6.45
C ILE A 334 19.46 -33.92 7.40
N ASP A 335 19.21 -33.61 8.66
CA ASP A 335 18.85 -34.54 9.72
C ASP A 335 17.99 -33.82 10.78
N GLU A 336 17.82 -34.41 11.97
CA GLU A 336 16.99 -33.82 13.03
C GLU A 336 17.61 -32.57 13.65
N GLU A 337 18.92 -32.41 13.56
CA GLU A 337 19.68 -31.32 14.16
C GLU A 337 20.13 -30.25 13.16
N ASN A 338 20.18 -30.62 11.87
CA ASN A 338 20.76 -29.79 10.81
C ASN A 338 19.73 -29.41 9.74
N HIS A 339 19.52 -28.12 9.55
CA HIS A 339 18.57 -27.57 8.57
C HIS A 339 19.23 -26.49 7.72
N LEU A 340 19.13 -26.61 6.41
CA LEU A 340 19.65 -25.67 5.42
C LEU A 340 18.50 -25.12 4.57
N LYS A 341 18.37 -23.80 4.51
CA LYS A 341 17.46 -23.12 3.58
C LYS A 341 18.27 -22.23 2.66
N ILE A 342 18.07 -22.36 1.35
CA ILE A 342 18.69 -21.51 0.33
C ILE A 342 17.57 -20.92 -0.50
N ALA A 343 17.59 -19.62 -0.72
CA ALA A 343 16.63 -18.96 -1.57
C ALA A 343 17.33 -17.96 -2.50
N ALA A 344 16.73 -17.74 -3.67
CA ALA A 344 17.13 -16.71 -4.61
C ALA A 344 15.88 -16.10 -5.23
N GLY A 345 15.89 -14.78 -5.39
CA GLY A 345 14.77 -14.04 -5.93
C GLY A 345 15.22 -12.89 -6.82
N TYR A 346 14.35 -12.55 -7.75
CA TYR A 346 14.52 -11.39 -8.62
C TYR A 346 13.18 -10.66 -8.72
N HIS A 347 13.22 -9.33 -8.64
CA HIS A 347 12.07 -8.52 -8.97
C HIS A 347 12.49 -7.30 -9.79
N TYR A 348 11.55 -6.82 -10.60
CA TYR A 348 11.67 -5.58 -11.33
C TYR A 348 10.47 -4.69 -11.02
N SER A 349 10.71 -3.56 -10.35
CA SER A 349 9.67 -2.59 -10.03
C SER A 349 9.55 -1.57 -11.16
N PHE A 350 8.46 -1.66 -11.93
CA PHE A 350 8.04 -0.61 -12.85
C PHE A 350 7.19 0.38 -12.08
N TYR A 351 7.73 1.55 -11.81
CA TYR A 351 6.98 2.59 -11.11
C TYR A 351 7.03 3.90 -11.88
N SER A 352 5.87 4.43 -12.20
CA SER A 352 5.79 5.74 -12.84
C SER A 352 4.60 6.56 -12.34
N ASN A 353 4.78 7.87 -12.30
CA ASN A 353 3.71 8.81 -12.07
C ASN A 353 3.70 9.93 -13.11
N SER A 354 2.50 10.32 -13.56
CA SER A 354 2.35 11.48 -14.43
C SER A 354 2.35 12.78 -13.61
N ALA A 355 2.77 13.86 -14.24
CA ALA A 355 2.72 15.20 -13.68
C ALA A 355 2.47 16.24 -14.79
N LEU A 356 1.61 17.22 -14.48
CA LEU A 356 1.46 18.38 -15.33
C LEU A 356 2.68 19.30 -15.16
N THR A 357 3.33 19.62 -16.28
CA THR A 357 4.54 20.45 -16.35
C THR A 357 4.27 21.64 -17.25
N PHE A 358 4.87 22.79 -16.94
CA PHE A 358 4.72 24.02 -17.70
C PHE A 358 6.02 24.83 -17.71
N TYR A 359 6.23 25.56 -18.78
CA TYR A 359 7.39 26.45 -18.94
C TYR A 359 6.96 27.76 -19.62
N ASN A 360 7.43 28.89 -19.10
CA ASN A 360 7.05 30.23 -19.55
C ASN A 360 5.52 30.41 -19.69
N ALA A 361 4.77 29.85 -18.74
CA ALA A 361 3.32 29.89 -18.69
C ALA A 361 2.84 29.94 -17.24
N PRO A 362 1.63 30.46 -16.98
CA PRO A 362 1.04 30.43 -15.63
C PRO A 362 0.90 29.00 -15.10
N ASP A 363 1.06 28.85 -13.78
CA ASP A 363 0.81 27.56 -13.11
C ASP A 363 -0.66 27.16 -13.31
N PRO A 364 -0.95 26.02 -13.93
CA PRO A 364 -2.32 25.62 -14.27
C PRO A 364 -3.07 24.96 -13.11
N ARG A 365 -2.43 24.80 -11.96
CA ARG A 365 -3.06 24.15 -10.80
C ARG A 365 -4.03 25.10 -10.13
N PRO A 366 -5.29 24.71 -9.88
CA PRO A 366 -6.25 25.57 -9.21
C PRO A 366 -5.84 25.94 -7.78
N ASP A 367 -5.16 25.03 -7.07
CA ASP A 367 -4.67 25.22 -5.70
C ASP A 367 -3.32 25.94 -5.59
N TYR A 368 -2.75 26.39 -6.69
CA TYR A 368 -1.55 27.21 -6.65
C TYR A 368 -1.85 28.54 -5.95
N TYR A 369 -1.00 28.93 -5.00
CA TYR A 369 -1.32 30.06 -4.09
C TYR A 369 -1.70 31.36 -4.80
N ARG A 370 -1.16 31.63 -5.99
CA ARG A 370 -1.53 32.82 -6.79
C ARG A 370 -2.88 32.73 -7.47
N ASN A 371 -3.45 31.53 -7.56
CA ASN A 371 -4.79 31.29 -8.13
C ASN A 371 -5.89 31.30 -7.05
N LEU A 372 -5.50 31.38 -5.78
CA LEU A 372 -6.43 31.40 -4.65
C LEU A 372 -6.90 32.82 -4.33
N PRO A 373 -8.10 32.98 -3.73
CA PRO A 373 -8.63 34.30 -3.35
C PRO A 373 -7.66 35.11 -2.49
N SER A 374 -6.97 34.50 -1.55
CA SER A 374 -6.02 35.19 -0.66
C SER A 374 -4.88 35.88 -1.38
N ALA A 375 -4.51 35.42 -2.59
CA ALA A 375 -3.47 36.06 -3.39
C ALA A 375 -3.83 37.51 -3.80
N LEU A 376 -5.11 37.83 -3.86
CA LEU A 376 -5.59 39.18 -4.13
C LEU A 376 -5.44 40.10 -2.91
N LEU A 377 -5.26 39.56 -1.73
CA LEU A 377 -5.26 40.31 -0.48
C LEU A 377 -3.86 40.66 0.01
N ASP A 378 -2.82 40.10 -0.50
CA ASP A 378 -1.39 40.36 -0.20
C ASP A 378 -1.14 40.92 1.22
N GLY A 379 -1.65 40.21 2.25
CA GLY A 379 -1.54 40.63 3.65
C GLY A 379 -2.45 39.84 4.61
N GLN A 380 -2.58 40.34 5.83
CA GLN A 380 -3.42 39.73 6.87
C GLN A 380 -4.84 40.30 6.87
N ILE A 381 -5.84 39.44 6.93
CA ILE A 381 -7.25 39.82 7.13
C ILE A 381 -7.58 39.63 8.61
N ASP A 382 -8.31 40.62 9.20
CA ASP A 382 -8.84 40.50 10.55
C ASP A 382 -10.10 39.59 10.61
N LYS A 383 -10.56 39.31 11.84
CA LYS A 383 -11.75 38.49 12.11
C LYS A 383 -13.04 39.00 11.43
N ASP A 384 -13.07 40.28 11.06
CA ASP A 384 -14.23 40.95 10.44
C ASP A 384 -14.09 41.02 8.90
N GLY A 385 -13.02 40.43 8.33
CA GLY A 385 -12.77 40.36 6.90
C GLY A 385 -12.09 41.61 6.31
N TYR A 386 -11.54 42.45 7.16
CA TYR A 386 -10.80 43.65 6.74
C TYR A 386 -9.30 43.33 6.64
N PHE A 387 -8.68 43.84 5.58
CA PHE A 387 -7.26 43.68 5.37
C PHE A 387 -6.45 44.56 6.37
N ILE A 388 -5.55 43.92 7.09
CA ILE A 388 -4.59 44.59 7.98
C ILE A 388 -3.18 44.33 7.47
N GLY A 389 -2.70 45.10 6.49
CA GLY A 389 -1.27 45.26 6.23
C GLY A 389 -0.67 46.10 7.34
N LYS A 390 0.36 45.63 8.02
CA LYS A 390 1.10 46.42 9.00
C LYS A 390 2.57 46.48 8.59
N ASP A 391 3.18 47.67 8.81
CA ASP A 391 4.63 47.79 8.68
C ASP A 391 5.36 47.06 9.84
N LEU A 392 6.68 47.08 9.79
CA LEU A 392 7.53 46.44 10.82
C LEU A 392 7.31 47.00 12.23
N ASN A 393 6.65 48.17 12.35
CA ASN A 393 6.30 48.83 13.60
C ASN A 393 4.85 48.63 14.00
N GLY A 394 4.09 47.79 13.24
CA GLY A 394 2.70 47.50 13.54
C GLY A 394 1.69 48.55 13.07
N LYS A 395 2.11 49.57 12.28
CA LYS A 395 1.25 50.61 11.75
C LYS A 395 0.49 50.07 10.53
N PRO A 396 -0.85 50.30 10.43
CA PRO A 396 -1.63 49.90 9.26
C PRO A 396 -1.08 50.51 7.97
N LEU A 397 -0.96 49.70 6.90
CA LEU A 397 -0.39 50.07 5.62
C LEU A 397 -1.44 50.60 4.60
N GLY A 398 -2.73 50.60 4.94
CA GLY A 398 -3.74 51.01 3.97
C GLY A 398 -5.05 51.56 4.56
N GLU A 399 -5.85 52.20 3.73
CA GLU A 399 -7.16 52.74 4.05
C GLU A 399 -8.24 52.02 3.23
N VAL A 400 -9.38 51.71 3.86
CA VAL A 400 -10.57 51.17 3.17
C VAL A 400 -11.29 52.33 2.49
N THR A 401 -11.51 52.24 1.18
CA THR A 401 -12.27 53.24 0.40
C THR A 401 -13.74 52.88 0.33
N GLU A 402 -14.63 53.87 0.03
CA GLU A 402 -16.08 53.67 -0.13
C GLU A 402 -16.48 52.63 -1.18
N GLY A 403 -15.59 52.28 -2.12
CA GLY A 403 -15.82 51.24 -3.12
C GLY A 403 -15.41 49.83 -2.70
N GLY A 404 -14.99 49.62 -1.44
CA GLY A 404 -14.54 48.30 -0.97
C GLY A 404 -13.11 47.93 -1.36
N TYR A 405 -12.34 48.88 -1.86
CA TYR A 405 -10.93 48.69 -2.17
C TYR A 405 -10.06 49.05 -0.97
N ILE A 406 -9.03 48.27 -0.74
CA ILE A 406 -8.00 48.59 0.26
C ILE A 406 -6.79 49.13 -0.48
N LYS A 407 -6.44 50.40 -0.18
CA LYS A 407 -5.22 51.03 -0.70
C LYS A 407 -4.13 50.97 0.33
N TYR A 408 -2.98 50.44 -0.01
CA TYR A 408 -1.78 50.52 0.82
C TYR A 408 -0.57 50.95 -0.03
N PRO A 409 0.32 51.77 0.53
CA PRO A 409 1.50 52.19 -0.20
C PRO A 409 2.53 51.05 -0.21
N LEU A 410 2.92 50.61 -1.41
CA LEU A 410 4.11 49.82 -1.64
C LEU A 410 5.26 50.78 -1.93
N TYR A 411 6.40 50.54 -1.24
CA TYR A 411 7.62 51.29 -1.52
C TYR A 411 8.52 50.47 -2.42
N TYR A 412 8.79 50.97 -3.61
CA TYR A 412 9.80 50.45 -4.50
C TYR A 412 10.87 51.51 -4.71
N ASN A 413 12.12 51.22 -4.39
CA ASN A 413 13.26 52.13 -4.45
C ASN A 413 12.99 53.52 -3.76
N GLY A 414 12.32 53.52 -2.61
CA GLY A 414 12.03 54.71 -1.89
C GLY A 414 10.82 55.52 -2.41
N THR A 415 10.18 55.10 -3.48
CA THR A 415 8.97 55.75 -4.05
C THR A 415 7.74 54.94 -3.67
N SER A 416 6.74 55.61 -3.08
CA SER A 416 5.45 55.01 -2.78
C SER A 416 4.68 54.66 -4.04
N VAL A 417 4.35 53.40 -4.24
CA VAL A 417 3.45 52.94 -5.31
C VAL A 417 2.14 52.53 -4.66
N GLY A 418 1.04 53.21 -4.98
CA GLY A 418 -0.28 52.86 -4.45
C GLY A 418 -0.73 51.49 -5.01
N HIS A 419 -1.04 50.56 -4.12
CA HIS A 419 -1.64 49.28 -4.47
C HIS A 419 -3.07 49.20 -3.93
N SER A 420 -4.02 48.76 -4.72
CA SER A 420 -5.42 48.59 -4.30
C SER A 420 -5.85 47.14 -4.49
N VAL A 421 -6.53 46.59 -3.48
CA VAL A 421 -7.16 45.27 -3.55
C VAL A 421 -8.58 45.43 -4.10
N ASP A 422 -8.87 44.67 -5.15
CA ASP A 422 -10.22 44.60 -5.72
C ASP A 422 -11.04 43.56 -4.94
N MET A 423 -11.84 44.08 -3.99
CA MET A 423 -12.68 43.24 -3.14
C MET A 423 -13.83 42.57 -3.92
N ASP A 424 -14.25 43.13 -5.04
CA ASP A 424 -15.30 42.51 -5.87
C ASP A 424 -14.75 41.28 -6.59
N THR A 425 -13.53 41.36 -7.10
CA THR A 425 -12.85 40.21 -7.67
C THR A 425 -12.54 39.16 -6.60
N TYR A 426 -12.11 39.54 -5.40
CA TYR A 426 -11.91 38.63 -4.26
C TYR A 426 -13.21 37.88 -3.92
N LYS A 427 -14.32 38.59 -3.75
CA LYS A 427 -15.63 37.99 -3.45
C LYS A 427 -16.06 37.03 -4.56
N ARG A 428 -16.00 37.50 -5.82
CA ARG A 428 -16.36 36.69 -6.97
C ARG A 428 -15.55 35.39 -7.05
N LEU A 429 -14.24 35.45 -6.82
CA LEU A 429 -13.39 34.27 -6.83
C LEU A 429 -13.71 33.34 -5.64
N THR A 430 -13.95 33.90 -4.45
CA THR A 430 -14.40 33.15 -3.28
C THR A 430 -15.76 32.45 -3.55
N ASP A 431 -16.69 33.12 -4.19
CA ASP A 431 -17.99 32.55 -4.55
C ASP A 431 -17.86 31.40 -5.56
N LEU A 432 -16.96 31.50 -6.55
CA LEU A 432 -16.65 30.43 -7.49
C LEU A 432 -16.08 29.20 -6.76
N TRP A 433 -15.18 29.41 -5.82
CA TRP A 433 -14.61 28.31 -5.03
C TRP A 433 -15.65 27.65 -4.12
N THR A 434 -16.44 28.44 -3.41
CA THR A 434 -17.46 27.92 -2.46
C THR A 434 -18.66 27.30 -3.16
N SER A 435 -18.98 27.73 -4.39
CA SER A 435 -20.02 27.10 -5.23
C SER A 435 -19.52 25.90 -6.04
N ARG A 436 -18.23 25.61 -6.01
CA ARG A 436 -17.60 24.54 -6.80
C ARG A 436 -17.69 24.78 -8.32
N ASP A 437 -17.31 25.93 -8.75
CA ASP A 437 -17.16 26.19 -10.17
C ASP A 437 -15.98 25.38 -10.74
N ASP A 438 -16.24 24.58 -11.78
CA ASP A 438 -15.25 23.63 -12.32
C ASP A 438 -14.00 24.33 -12.88
N LYS A 439 -14.14 25.55 -13.42
CA LYS A 439 -13.01 26.32 -13.98
C LYS A 439 -12.13 26.95 -12.90
N ALA A 440 -12.70 27.23 -11.73
CA ALA A 440 -11.98 27.81 -10.62
C ALA A 440 -11.33 26.74 -9.72
N THR A 441 -11.97 25.56 -9.58
CA THR A 441 -11.57 24.54 -8.60
C THR A 441 -10.88 23.33 -9.21
N GLN A 442 -10.84 23.22 -10.55
CA GLN A 442 -10.28 22.07 -11.25
C GLN A 442 -9.34 22.50 -12.38
N ILE A 443 -8.56 21.56 -12.90
CA ILE A 443 -7.70 21.80 -14.06
C ILE A 443 -8.57 22.02 -15.30
N ASP A 444 -8.46 23.17 -15.93
CA ASP A 444 -9.10 23.46 -17.23
C ASP A 444 -8.22 22.89 -18.36
N TRP A 445 -8.39 21.59 -18.65
CA TRP A 445 -7.63 20.90 -19.68
C TRP A 445 -7.81 21.53 -21.07
N ASP A 446 -9.05 21.96 -21.39
CA ASP A 446 -9.34 22.54 -22.70
C ASP A 446 -8.61 23.89 -22.88
N ALA A 447 -8.45 24.67 -21.81
CA ALA A 447 -7.64 25.89 -21.83
C ALA A 447 -6.14 25.59 -22.04
N LEU A 448 -5.61 24.49 -21.48
CA LEU A 448 -4.21 24.10 -21.70
C LEU A 448 -3.95 23.70 -23.16
N TYR A 449 -4.86 22.94 -23.76
CA TYR A 449 -4.79 22.62 -25.19
C TYR A 449 -4.88 23.90 -26.05
N ALA A 450 -5.83 24.78 -25.75
CA ALA A 450 -5.98 26.05 -26.49
C ALA A 450 -4.73 26.91 -26.39
N ALA A 451 -4.09 26.97 -25.22
CA ALA A 451 -2.84 27.71 -25.04
C ALA A 451 -1.69 27.15 -25.88
N ASN A 452 -1.57 25.82 -25.99
CA ASN A 452 -0.56 25.19 -26.85
C ASN A 452 -0.86 25.41 -28.34
N TYR A 453 -2.13 25.32 -28.76
CA TYR A 453 -2.49 25.61 -30.16
C TYR A 453 -2.19 27.07 -30.53
N ALA A 454 -2.50 28.02 -29.64
CA ALA A 454 -2.16 29.41 -29.84
C ALA A 454 -0.65 29.63 -29.91
N ASN A 455 0.13 28.94 -29.04
CA ASN A 455 1.58 28.97 -29.08
C ASN A 455 2.15 28.41 -30.38
N ASN A 456 1.62 27.29 -30.88
CA ASN A 456 2.06 26.72 -32.16
C ASN A 456 1.85 27.65 -33.36
N ALA A 457 0.85 28.54 -33.30
CA ALA A 457 0.56 29.49 -34.35
C ALA A 457 1.60 30.63 -34.42
N VAL A 458 2.12 31.06 -33.27
CA VAL A 458 3.07 32.18 -33.17
C VAL A 458 4.51 31.71 -33.03
N ASN A 459 4.75 30.48 -32.59
CA ASN A 459 6.05 29.88 -32.36
C ASN A 459 6.06 28.41 -32.87
N PRO A 460 6.05 28.18 -34.19
CA PRO A 460 5.88 26.84 -34.79
C PRO A 460 6.94 25.81 -34.39
N ASP A 461 8.16 26.28 -34.13
CA ASP A 461 9.32 25.45 -33.77
C ASP A 461 9.66 25.56 -32.26
N GLY A 462 8.78 26.24 -31.50
CA GLY A 462 8.98 26.43 -30.07
C GLY A 462 8.49 25.25 -29.25
N SER A 463 8.91 25.24 -27.98
CA SER A 463 8.44 24.30 -26.98
C SER A 463 6.96 24.54 -26.68
N ALA A 464 6.22 23.46 -26.41
CA ALA A 464 4.88 23.55 -25.82
C ALA A 464 4.94 24.30 -24.48
N ARG A 465 3.88 25.01 -24.12
CA ARG A 465 3.77 25.71 -22.84
C ARG A 465 3.38 24.79 -21.69
N TYR A 466 2.58 23.77 -21.99
CA TYR A 466 2.07 22.77 -21.08
C TYR A 466 2.25 21.38 -21.66
N MET A 467 2.63 20.44 -20.83
CA MET A 467 2.63 19.01 -21.16
C MET A 467 2.33 18.16 -19.92
N VAL A 468 1.99 16.92 -20.13
CA VAL A 468 2.01 15.88 -19.09
C VAL A 468 3.28 15.07 -19.28
N GLU A 469 4.16 15.09 -18.30
CA GLU A 469 5.33 14.21 -18.23
C GLU A 469 5.00 12.94 -17.44
N ARG A 470 5.76 11.89 -17.65
CA ARG A 470 5.74 10.69 -16.84
C ARG A 470 7.13 10.46 -16.27
N ARG A 471 7.20 10.46 -14.94
CA ARG A 471 8.42 10.22 -14.17
C ARG A 471 8.51 8.75 -13.84
N HIS A 472 9.59 8.10 -14.21
CA HIS A 472 9.87 6.70 -13.98
C HIS A 472 10.92 6.57 -12.88
N ASN A 473 10.62 5.69 -11.90
CA ASN A 473 11.50 5.30 -10.81
C ASN A 473 11.53 3.78 -10.75
N ASP A 474 12.13 3.17 -11.79
CA ASP A 474 12.19 1.73 -11.90
C ASP A 474 13.36 1.19 -11.06
N ILE A 475 13.17 0.02 -10.45
CA ILE A 475 14.18 -0.63 -9.62
C ILE A 475 14.24 -2.10 -10.01
N GLN A 476 15.44 -2.63 -10.21
CA GLN A 476 15.66 -4.06 -10.32
C GLN A 476 16.52 -4.55 -9.16
N GLU A 477 16.11 -5.66 -8.57
CA GLU A 477 16.84 -6.24 -7.45
C GLU A 477 16.95 -7.76 -7.61
N ALA A 478 18.15 -8.28 -7.35
CA ALA A 478 18.42 -9.70 -7.21
C ALA A 478 18.89 -9.96 -5.78
N VAL A 479 18.28 -10.93 -5.11
CA VAL A 479 18.59 -11.28 -3.73
C VAL A 479 18.84 -12.78 -3.65
N ALA A 480 19.87 -13.19 -2.93
CA ALA A 480 20.14 -14.58 -2.61
C ALA A 480 20.46 -14.70 -1.12
N ASN A 481 19.99 -15.78 -0.51
CA ASN A 481 20.14 -16.03 0.91
C ASN A 481 20.45 -17.51 1.14
N ALA A 482 21.30 -17.79 2.12
CA ALA A 482 21.54 -19.14 2.62
C ALA A 482 21.57 -19.10 4.15
N ASN A 483 20.70 -19.88 4.79
CA ASN A 483 20.60 -20.02 6.23
C ASN A 483 20.82 -21.46 6.66
N TYR A 484 21.74 -21.67 7.58
CA TYR A 484 22.00 -22.94 8.19
C TYR A 484 21.72 -22.87 9.69
N ARG A 485 20.92 -23.80 10.18
CA ARG A 485 20.59 -23.97 11.60
C ARG A 485 21.07 -25.30 12.11
N ASN A 486 21.69 -25.27 13.28
CA ASN A 486 22.16 -26.47 14.00
C ASN A 486 21.65 -26.47 15.45
N THR A 487 21.17 -27.63 15.90
CA THR A 487 20.65 -27.87 17.26
C THR A 487 21.31 -29.06 17.94
N SER A 488 22.49 -29.49 17.47
CA SER A 488 23.19 -30.67 17.97
C SER A 488 23.72 -30.57 19.41
N VAL A 489 23.80 -29.36 19.94
CA VAL A 489 24.22 -29.11 21.31
C VAL A 489 23.00 -28.82 22.18
N ASP A 490 22.84 -29.60 23.27
CA ASP A 490 21.74 -29.42 24.21
C ASP A 490 21.61 -27.95 24.66
N HIS A 491 20.39 -27.45 24.62
CA HIS A 491 20.05 -26.07 25.01
C HIS A 491 20.70 -24.96 24.15
N LEU A 492 21.31 -25.29 23.02
CA LEU A 492 21.90 -24.33 22.11
C LEU A 492 21.37 -24.52 20.68
N THR A 493 20.80 -23.44 20.15
CA THR A 493 20.49 -23.33 18.72
C THR A 493 21.45 -22.34 18.07
N ALA A 494 22.25 -22.81 17.12
CA ALA A 494 23.14 -21.98 16.33
C ALA A 494 22.54 -21.75 14.94
N THR A 495 22.44 -20.50 14.50
CA THR A 495 22.01 -20.13 13.15
C THR A 495 23.06 -19.26 12.49
N VAL A 496 23.45 -19.62 11.27
CA VAL A 496 24.39 -18.84 10.44
C VAL A 496 23.68 -18.51 9.13
N GLY A 497 23.66 -17.22 8.78
CA GLY A 497 23.02 -16.72 7.56
C GLY A 497 23.97 -15.88 6.72
N LEU A 498 23.78 -15.95 5.40
CA LEU A 498 24.44 -15.10 4.42
C LEU A 498 23.37 -14.57 3.47
N GLU A 499 23.35 -13.25 3.27
CA GLU A 499 22.52 -12.61 2.26
C GLU A 499 23.39 -11.80 1.29
N LEU A 500 23.08 -11.91 0.00
CA LEU A 500 23.66 -11.14 -1.07
C LEU A 500 22.54 -10.41 -1.79
N LYS A 501 22.65 -9.09 -1.90
CA LYS A 501 21.67 -8.24 -2.60
C LYS A 501 22.37 -7.35 -3.61
N ALA A 502 21.87 -7.35 -4.85
CA ALA A 502 22.26 -6.42 -5.91
C ALA A 502 21.04 -5.62 -6.33
N SER A 503 21.17 -4.30 -6.35
CA SER A 503 20.09 -3.37 -6.69
C SER A 503 20.55 -2.32 -7.68
N GLN A 504 19.67 -1.95 -8.63
CA GLN A 504 19.88 -0.87 -9.57
C GLN A 504 18.61 -0.04 -9.71
N GLY A 505 18.71 1.28 -9.45
CA GLY A 505 17.66 2.25 -9.75
C GLY A 505 17.82 2.80 -11.17
N ILE A 506 16.71 3.00 -11.87
CA ILE A 506 16.65 3.55 -13.23
C ILE A 506 15.62 4.67 -13.24
N HIS A 507 16.11 5.92 -13.29
CA HIS A 507 15.29 7.11 -13.18
C HIS A 507 15.32 7.90 -14.49
N TYR A 508 14.14 8.16 -15.06
CA TYR A 508 14.02 8.92 -16.30
C TYR A 508 12.63 9.55 -16.43
N LYS A 509 12.51 10.48 -17.36
CA LYS A 509 11.23 11.08 -17.72
C LYS A 509 10.87 10.76 -19.18
N THR A 510 9.59 10.63 -19.44
CA THR A 510 9.03 10.54 -20.79
C THR A 510 7.89 11.55 -20.96
N VAL A 511 7.64 11.95 -22.19
CA VAL A 511 6.44 12.71 -22.55
C VAL A 511 5.25 11.77 -22.54
N ASP A 512 4.22 12.07 -21.72
CA ASP A 512 2.97 11.32 -21.67
C ASP A 512 1.94 11.94 -22.65
N ASP A 513 1.82 13.29 -22.66
CA ASP A 513 0.94 14.02 -23.58
C ASP A 513 1.44 15.45 -23.75
N LEU A 514 1.63 15.88 -25.00
CA LEU A 514 2.04 17.24 -25.36
C LEU A 514 0.89 18.26 -25.31
N LEU A 515 -0.33 17.86 -24.96
CA LEU A 515 -1.52 18.69 -24.88
C LEU A 515 -1.73 19.54 -26.15
N GLY A 516 -1.57 18.93 -27.32
CA GLY A 516 -1.68 19.62 -28.60
C GLY A 516 -0.44 20.43 -29.02
N GLY A 517 0.62 20.45 -28.21
CA GLY A 517 1.92 20.97 -28.59
C GLY A 517 2.63 20.11 -29.62
N LYS A 518 3.65 20.63 -30.31
CA LYS A 518 4.42 19.89 -31.31
C LYS A 518 5.63 19.19 -30.71
N GLN A 519 6.26 19.82 -29.73
CA GLN A 519 7.46 19.33 -29.05
C GLN A 519 7.57 19.91 -27.66
N TRP A 520 8.40 19.32 -26.83
CA TRP A 520 8.83 19.86 -25.55
C TRP A 520 10.36 20.02 -25.56
N ILE A 521 10.82 21.22 -25.25
CA ILE A 521 12.23 21.50 -25.02
C ILE A 521 12.40 21.53 -23.50
N ASP A 522 13.15 20.56 -22.96
CA ASP A 522 13.37 20.48 -21.51
C ASP A 522 14.47 21.49 -21.13
N VAL A 523 14.10 22.48 -20.35
CA VAL A 523 14.98 23.57 -19.93
C VAL A 523 15.13 23.51 -18.42
N ASP A 524 16.38 23.57 -17.95
CA ASP A 524 16.64 23.78 -16.53
C ASP A 524 16.15 25.19 -16.14
N PRO A 525 15.11 25.31 -15.30
CA PRO A 525 14.53 26.60 -14.94
C PRO A 525 15.47 27.50 -14.13
N PHE A 526 16.56 26.96 -13.57
CA PHE A 526 17.56 27.71 -12.83
C PHE A 526 18.71 28.15 -13.72
N ALA A 527 19.20 27.28 -14.59
CA ALA A 527 20.31 27.55 -15.48
C ALA A 527 19.85 28.13 -16.83
N GLU A 528 18.54 28.13 -17.12
CA GLU A 528 17.93 28.59 -18.38
C GLU A 528 18.61 28.00 -19.63
N ARG A 529 18.98 26.73 -19.55
CA ARG A 529 19.67 25.99 -20.62
C ARG A 529 18.94 24.67 -20.88
N ASP A 530 19.07 24.17 -22.10
CA ASP A 530 18.56 22.85 -22.48
C ASP A 530 19.30 21.75 -21.67
N ILE A 531 18.55 20.75 -21.27
CA ILE A 531 19.04 19.61 -20.48
C ILE A 531 19.34 18.44 -21.44
#